data_c50503d97bb88454e1fb356899a99262
#
_entry.id   c50503d97bb88454e1fb356899a99262
#
_cell.length_a   1.000
_cell.length_b   1.000
_cell.length_c   1.000
_cell.angle_alpha   90.00
_cell.angle_beta   90.00
_cell.angle_gamma   90.00
#
_symmetry.space_group_name_H-M   'P 1'
#
loop_
_entity.id
_entity.type
_entity.pdbx_description
1 polymer ?
#
loop_
_entity_poly.entity_id
_entity_poly.type
_entity_poly.pdbx_seq_one_letter_code
_entity_poly.pdbx_strand_id
1 'polypeptide(L)'
;LREARALAEVIGVAADGPPTVLIRADNSWRTVSAAVAVGLTGGMLAVMSGHATRSEFDIAAEDLQPDVVVTAVETAELWGLAEHGFVEAGRALGGWVVAGPPGGRSKGVERWNGGAVAAMTSGSTGRPKCVIQTEDALRYAGRATIDAVGLHPGDAVGALVPLSSAAAICFGMYLPTMLGGAMVALERWKPETAVALLRDQRVAWTMLVPTMALQLTLVDGAEGALTAMRAMTVGGGPMNQKALHDAEVKLDTTLLRVFGMSECLGHTTPSPSDDVEVRLGRDGRPFPGTEVRVVDEFGTVLEPGELGSLQVRGPSLFVGYAREGVPVAPEVNAEGFLATGDRAVIHDDGSVSIRGREKDLIIRGGRNIDINEVEGALAAIPGIHQVCVVPVPDPVLGERTAALVVSEGEPLGLDEIRRHLEAADFPKFKWPEFVRSVSVLPQSRVGKLDRKGAASLAAEIFGD
;
A
#
# COMPACT_ATOMS: atom_id res chain seq x y z
N LEU A 1 -26.29 8.68 -3.00
CA LEU A 1 -26.52 10.02 -3.57
C LEU A 1 -27.26 10.96 -2.59
N ARG A 2 -28.30 10.51 -1.88
CA ARG A 2 -29.00 11.34 -0.89
C ARG A 2 -28.05 11.86 0.19
N GLU A 3 -27.31 10.96 0.83
CA GLU A 3 -26.33 11.30 1.88
C GLU A 3 -25.18 12.16 1.33
N ALA A 4 -24.74 11.89 0.10
CA ALA A 4 -23.70 12.69 -0.53
C ALA A 4 -24.15 14.14 -0.81
N ARG A 5 -25.40 14.34 -1.25
CA ARG A 5 -25.99 15.69 -1.44
C ARG A 5 -26.13 16.43 -0.11
N ALA A 6 -26.66 15.75 0.91
CA ALA A 6 -26.77 16.33 2.25
C ALA A 6 -25.41 16.76 2.81
N LEU A 7 -24.36 15.92 2.63
CA LEU A 7 -23.01 16.28 3.02
C LEU A 7 -22.47 17.46 2.18
N ALA A 8 -22.69 17.48 0.87
CA ALA A 8 -22.25 18.57 0.01
C ALA A 8 -22.84 19.92 0.41
N GLU A 9 -24.12 19.94 0.84
CA GLU A 9 -24.77 21.16 1.39
C GLU A 9 -24.05 21.64 2.65
N VAL A 10 -23.72 20.74 3.60
CA VAL A 10 -23.01 21.10 4.83
C VAL A 10 -21.57 21.54 4.53
N ILE A 11 -20.88 20.90 3.57
CA ILE A 11 -19.55 21.32 3.10
C ILE A 11 -19.64 22.75 2.54
N GLY A 12 -20.66 23.06 1.73
CA GLY A 12 -20.89 24.41 1.19
C GLY A 12 -21.15 25.48 2.26
N VAL A 13 -21.68 25.10 3.44
CA VAL A 13 -21.76 25.99 4.60
C VAL A 13 -20.41 26.17 5.28
N ALA A 14 -19.61 25.11 5.34
CA ALA A 14 -18.29 25.10 5.98
C ALA A 14 -17.22 25.85 5.17
N ALA A 15 -17.34 25.88 3.82
CA ALA A 15 -16.38 26.53 2.95
C ALA A 15 -17.05 27.09 1.68
N ASP A 16 -16.80 28.38 1.39
CA ASP A 16 -17.24 29.05 0.16
C ASP A 16 -16.25 28.77 -0.98
N GLY A 17 -16.71 28.08 -2.03
CA GLY A 17 -15.92 27.63 -3.18
C GLY A 17 -15.41 26.19 -3.06
N PRO A 18 -14.71 25.67 -4.10
CA PRO A 18 -14.20 24.30 -4.15
C PRO A 18 -13.19 24.01 -3.03
N PRO A 19 -13.51 23.14 -2.04
CA PRO A 19 -12.66 22.95 -0.87
C PRO A 19 -11.69 21.76 -1.02
N THR A 20 -10.59 21.80 -0.26
CA THR A 20 -9.85 20.59 0.13
C THR A 20 -10.51 19.98 1.34
N VAL A 21 -11.10 18.80 1.20
CA VAL A 21 -11.84 18.11 2.27
C VAL A 21 -11.04 16.92 2.79
N LEU A 22 -10.58 17.00 4.03
CA LEU A 22 -9.95 15.87 4.72
C LEU A 22 -11.02 15.02 5.39
N ILE A 23 -11.10 13.74 5.02
CA ILE A 23 -12.03 12.81 5.63
C ILE A 23 -11.33 11.72 6.43
N ARG A 24 -11.96 11.31 7.53
CA ARG A 24 -11.69 10.03 8.15
C ARG A 24 -12.23 8.93 7.23
N ALA A 25 -11.35 8.22 6.54
CA ALA A 25 -11.76 7.15 5.65
C ALA A 25 -11.92 5.82 6.39
N ASP A 26 -13.02 5.14 6.11
CA ASP A 26 -13.31 3.76 6.47
C ASP A 26 -13.82 2.99 5.25
N ASN A 27 -13.93 1.66 5.33
CA ASN A 27 -14.44 0.85 4.22
C ASN A 27 -15.98 0.74 4.26
N SER A 28 -16.66 1.88 4.46
CA SER A 28 -18.11 1.94 4.52
C SER A 28 -18.70 2.88 3.46
N TRP A 29 -20.02 2.86 3.37
CA TRP A 29 -20.79 3.77 2.52
C TRP A 29 -20.49 5.26 2.82
N ARG A 30 -19.97 5.58 4.02
CA ARG A 30 -19.66 6.97 4.42
C ARG A 30 -18.51 7.54 3.59
N THR A 31 -17.42 6.80 3.45
CA THR A 31 -16.29 7.22 2.62
C THR A 31 -16.69 7.40 1.16
N VAL A 32 -17.49 6.48 0.62
CA VAL A 32 -18.02 6.60 -0.76
C VAL A 32 -18.92 7.84 -0.90
N SER A 33 -19.83 8.05 0.06
CA SER A 33 -20.70 9.23 0.04
C SER A 33 -19.93 10.53 0.18
N ALA A 34 -18.88 10.54 1.01
CA ALA A 34 -17.99 11.70 1.17
C ALA A 34 -17.22 12.00 -0.12
N ALA A 35 -16.69 10.99 -0.79
CA ALA A 35 -15.99 11.17 -2.07
C ALA A 35 -16.92 11.77 -3.14
N VAL A 36 -18.16 11.27 -3.23
CA VAL A 36 -19.16 11.83 -4.14
C VAL A 36 -19.55 13.27 -3.74
N ALA A 37 -19.71 13.55 -2.44
CA ALA A 37 -20.02 14.90 -1.95
C ALA A 37 -18.92 15.89 -2.30
N VAL A 38 -17.65 15.52 -2.10
CA VAL A 38 -16.50 16.36 -2.45
C VAL A 38 -16.47 16.61 -3.97
N GLY A 39 -16.72 15.59 -4.79
CA GLY A 39 -16.86 15.78 -6.24
C GLY A 39 -17.99 16.73 -6.63
N LEU A 40 -19.15 16.68 -5.94
CA LEU A 40 -20.27 17.60 -6.17
C LEU A 40 -19.95 19.06 -5.83
N THR A 41 -19.01 19.30 -4.91
CA THR A 41 -18.54 20.65 -4.57
C THR A 41 -17.37 21.12 -5.45
N GLY A 42 -16.89 20.28 -6.39
CA GLY A 42 -15.69 20.56 -7.17
C GLY A 42 -14.41 20.53 -6.34
N GLY A 43 -14.45 19.93 -5.15
CA GLY A 43 -13.35 19.89 -4.19
C GLY A 43 -12.32 18.80 -4.46
N MET A 44 -11.21 18.82 -3.71
CA MET A 44 -10.22 17.75 -3.63
C MET A 44 -10.47 16.88 -2.39
N LEU A 45 -10.51 15.56 -2.59
CA LEU A 45 -10.66 14.58 -1.52
C LEU A 45 -9.29 14.28 -0.88
N ALA A 46 -9.14 14.51 0.41
CA ALA A 46 -8.00 14.02 1.18
C ALA A 46 -8.48 12.91 2.14
N VAL A 47 -7.79 11.77 2.13
CA VAL A 47 -8.18 10.60 2.94
C VAL A 47 -7.14 10.30 4.01
N MET A 48 -7.63 10.01 5.21
CA MET A 48 -6.81 9.65 6.37
C MET A 48 -7.43 8.48 7.12
N SER A 49 -6.60 7.59 7.66
CA SER A 49 -7.06 6.45 8.46
C SER A 49 -7.83 6.93 9.69
N GLY A 50 -8.95 6.28 10.01
CA GLY A 50 -9.67 6.50 11.27
C GLY A 50 -8.88 6.12 12.53
N HIS A 51 -7.77 5.41 12.37
CA HIS A 51 -6.84 5.06 13.44
C HIS A 51 -5.64 6.00 13.51
N ALA A 52 -5.60 7.05 12.70
CA ALA A 52 -4.51 8.03 12.73
C ALA A 52 -4.46 8.75 14.08
N THR A 53 -3.24 8.91 14.57
CA THR A 53 -2.98 9.61 15.83
C THR A 53 -3.16 11.12 15.67
N ARG A 54 -3.20 11.83 16.80
CA ARG A 54 -3.18 13.29 16.83
C ARG A 54 -1.98 13.84 16.05
N SER A 55 -0.77 13.34 16.30
CA SER A 55 0.44 13.83 15.63
C SER A 55 0.44 13.58 14.12
N GLU A 56 -0.18 12.50 13.66
CA GLU A 56 -0.36 12.26 12.22
C GLU A 56 -1.37 13.25 11.61
N PHE A 57 -2.42 13.61 12.36
CA PHE A 57 -3.36 14.65 11.95
C PHE A 57 -2.70 16.03 11.94
N ASP A 58 -1.88 16.36 12.95
CA ASP A 58 -1.13 17.63 13.00
C ASP A 58 -0.28 17.82 11.74
N ILE A 59 0.44 16.74 11.31
CA ILE A 59 1.22 16.74 10.08
C ILE A 59 0.33 16.92 8.83
N ALA A 60 -0.80 16.21 8.77
CA ALA A 60 -1.73 16.34 7.65
C ALA A 60 -2.36 17.73 7.58
N ALA A 61 -2.72 18.31 8.72
CA ALA A 61 -3.28 19.66 8.82
C ALA A 61 -2.25 20.72 8.40
N GLU A 62 -0.98 20.57 8.78
CA GLU A 62 0.12 21.44 8.34
C GLU A 62 0.36 21.33 6.83
N ASP A 63 0.50 20.11 6.32
CA ASP A 63 0.89 19.85 4.92
C ASP A 63 -0.25 20.10 3.93
N LEU A 64 -1.49 19.68 4.24
CA LEU A 64 -2.65 19.84 3.36
C LEU A 64 -3.37 21.18 3.56
N GLN A 65 -3.34 21.72 4.78
CA GLN A 65 -4.16 22.88 5.16
C GLN A 65 -5.61 22.71 4.66
N PRO A 66 -6.34 21.67 5.09
CA PRO A 66 -7.67 21.39 4.56
C PRO A 66 -8.65 22.52 4.90
N ASP A 67 -9.58 22.77 3.97
CA ASP A 67 -10.65 23.76 4.17
C ASP A 67 -11.79 23.18 5.01
N VAL A 68 -12.02 21.88 4.91
CA VAL A 68 -13.07 21.16 5.66
C VAL A 68 -12.51 19.83 6.16
N VAL A 69 -12.91 19.45 7.38
CA VAL A 69 -12.65 18.12 7.96
C VAL A 69 -13.98 17.42 8.21
N VAL A 70 -14.10 16.16 7.74
CA VAL A 70 -15.29 15.33 7.93
C VAL A 70 -14.90 14.06 8.69
N THR A 71 -15.42 13.88 9.89
CA THR A 71 -14.98 12.78 10.76
C THR A 71 -16.03 12.40 11.81
N ALA A 72 -15.87 11.23 12.43
CA ALA A 72 -16.66 10.85 13.60
C ALA A 72 -16.37 11.77 14.80
N VAL A 73 -17.32 11.90 15.71
CA VAL A 73 -17.21 12.80 16.89
C VAL A 73 -15.97 12.46 17.72
N GLU A 74 -15.77 11.20 18.02
CA GLU A 74 -14.63 10.72 18.83
C GLU A 74 -13.28 10.99 18.14
N THR A 75 -13.27 10.94 16.82
CA THR A 75 -12.06 11.26 16.04
C THR A 75 -11.82 12.77 15.98
N ALA A 76 -12.87 13.59 15.93
CA ALA A 76 -12.75 15.04 15.98
C ALA A 76 -12.10 15.50 17.31
N GLU A 77 -12.48 14.87 18.42
CA GLU A 77 -11.89 15.09 19.74
C GLU A 77 -10.43 14.62 19.79
N LEU A 78 -10.17 13.37 19.32
CA LEU A 78 -8.82 12.79 19.26
C LEU A 78 -7.86 13.66 18.45
N TRP A 79 -8.30 14.15 17.30
CA TRP A 79 -7.50 15.00 16.41
C TRP A 79 -7.41 16.45 16.89
N GLY A 80 -8.22 16.85 17.88
CA GLY A 80 -8.23 18.19 18.45
C GLY A 80 -8.63 19.27 17.44
N LEU A 81 -9.72 19.05 16.68
CA LEU A 81 -10.12 19.96 15.59
C LEU A 81 -10.30 21.40 16.07
N ALA A 82 -10.86 21.61 17.28
CA ALA A 82 -11.06 22.93 17.84
C ALA A 82 -9.74 23.69 18.13
N GLU A 83 -8.69 22.95 18.53
CA GLU A 83 -7.35 23.51 18.77
C GLU A 83 -6.64 23.90 17.46
N HIS A 84 -7.00 23.24 16.36
CA HIS A 84 -6.59 23.63 15.00
C HIS A 84 -7.44 24.74 14.39
N GLY A 85 -8.38 25.29 15.15
CA GLY A 85 -9.24 26.38 14.70
C GLY A 85 -10.43 25.96 13.83
N PHE A 86 -10.73 24.65 13.76
CA PHE A 86 -11.94 24.19 13.07
C PHE A 86 -13.17 24.32 13.96
N VAL A 87 -14.25 24.83 13.39
CA VAL A 87 -15.56 24.98 14.04
C VAL A 87 -16.57 24.07 13.36
N GLU A 88 -17.41 23.37 14.15
CA GLU A 88 -18.49 22.53 13.61
C GLU A 88 -19.46 23.40 12.83
N ALA A 89 -19.59 23.12 11.52
CA ALA A 89 -20.55 23.76 10.63
C ALA A 89 -21.87 22.97 10.54
N GLY A 90 -21.83 21.69 10.88
CA GLY A 90 -22.99 20.81 10.89
C GLY A 90 -22.60 19.33 10.97
N ARG A 91 -23.59 18.47 10.79
CA ARG A 91 -23.43 17.02 10.83
C ARG A 91 -24.06 16.35 9.61
N ALA A 92 -23.40 15.26 9.15
CA ALA A 92 -23.86 14.45 8.03
C ALA A 92 -23.46 12.97 8.24
N LEU A 93 -23.73 12.09 7.28
CA LEU A 93 -23.30 10.69 7.25
C LEU A 93 -23.64 9.91 8.54
N GLY A 94 -24.81 10.16 9.12
CA GLY A 94 -25.24 9.48 10.34
C GLY A 94 -24.57 10.03 11.61
N GLY A 95 -24.29 11.33 11.67
CA GLY A 95 -23.81 12.04 12.85
C GLY A 95 -22.33 12.44 12.82
N TRP A 96 -21.63 12.23 11.72
CA TRP A 96 -20.27 12.72 11.56
C TRP A 96 -20.22 14.25 11.56
N VAL A 97 -19.20 14.78 12.19
CA VAL A 97 -18.91 16.22 12.26
C VAL A 97 -18.37 16.70 10.91
N VAL A 98 -18.88 17.81 10.44
CA VAL A 98 -18.32 18.59 9.33
C VAL A 98 -17.84 19.90 9.93
N ALA A 99 -16.55 20.15 9.91
CA ALA A 99 -15.93 21.31 10.52
C ALA A 99 -15.08 22.07 9.51
N GLY A 100 -15.13 23.40 9.57
CA GLY A 100 -14.35 24.30 8.73
C GLY A 100 -13.76 25.46 9.52
N PRO A 101 -12.93 26.32 8.91
CA PRO A 101 -12.39 27.49 9.56
C PRO A 101 -13.48 28.53 9.83
N PRO A 102 -13.33 29.37 10.86
CA PRO A 102 -14.23 30.48 11.07
C PRO A 102 -14.32 31.41 9.85
N GLY A 103 -15.53 31.70 9.40
CA GLY A 103 -15.75 32.53 8.22
C GLY A 103 -15.81 31.79 6.89
N GLY A 104 -15.62 30.46 6.89
CA GLY A 104 -16.00 29.57 5.80
C GLY A 104 -15.37 29.82 4.43
N ARG A 105 -14.15 30.36 4.34
CA ARG A 105 -13.51 30.65 3.05
C ARG A 105 -12.59 29.54 2.62
N SER A 106 -12.84 28.93 1.45
CA SER A 106 -11.92 27.97 0.82
C SER A 106 -10.66 28.65 0.30
N LYS A 107 -9.53 27.94 0.39
CA LYS A 107 -8.26 28.35 -0.24
C LYS A 107 -8.20 27.98 -1.73
N GLY A 108 -9.23 27.31 -2.24
CA GLY A 108 -9.32 26.83 -3.61
C GLY A 108 -8.51 25.57 -3.89
N VAL A 109 -8.97 24.78 -4.84
CA VAL A 109 -8.29 23.51 -5.25
C VAL A 109 -7.25 23.72 -6.37
N GLU A 110 -7.25 24.88 -7.00
CA GLU A 110 -6.32 25.23 -8.07
C GLU A 110 -4.87 25.15 -7.61
N ARG A 111 -4.63 25.39 -6.33
CA ARG A 111 -3.30 25.24 -5.70
C ARG A 111 -2.73 23.82 -5.83
N TRP A 112 -3.54 22.81 -6.08
CA TRP A 112 -3.16 21.40 -6.17
C TRP A 112 -2.81 20.93 -7.59
N ASN A 113 -2.69 21.85 -8.56
CA ASN A 113 -2.27 21.56 -9.94
C ASN A 113 -3.06 20.39 -10.57
N GLY A 114 -4.38 20.38 -10.42
CA GLY A 114 -5.25 19.33 -10.94
C GLY A 114 -5.34 18.09 -10.04
N GLY A 115 -4.80 18.15 -8.83
CA GLY A 115 -4.96 17.10 -7.81
C GLY A 115 -6.42 16.87 -7.47
N ALA A 116 -6.85 15.61 -7.47
CA ALA A 116 -8.21 15.16 -7.15
C ALA A 116 -8.28 14.40 -5.84
N VAL A 117 -7.24 13.63 -5.53
CA VAL A 117 -7.15 12.82 -4.30
C VAL A 117 -5.79 13.01 -3.64
N ALA A 118 -5.80 13.25 -2.34
CA ALA A 118 -4.61 13.18 -1.49
C ALA A 118 -4.73 12.04 -0.49
N ALA A 119 -3.67 11.26 -0.30
CA ALA A 119 -3.64 10.17 0.68
C ALA A 119 -2.33 10.16 1.44
N MET A 120 -2.40 9.85 2.75
CA MET A 120 -1.21 9.73 3.58
C MET A 120 -0.48 8.41 3.36
N THR A 121 0.84 8.47 3.31
CA THR A 121 1.74 7.31 3.31
C THR A 121 2.63 7.34 4.54
N SER A 122 3.09 6.19 5.00
CA SER A 122 3.96 6.06 6.18
C SER A 122 5.36 6.65 6.03
N GLY A 123 5.72 7.11 4.84
CA GLY A 123 7.03 7.72 4.55
C GLY A 123 8.24 6.87 4.98
N SER A 124 9.18 6.60 4.10
CA SER A 124 10.42 5.86 4.42
C SER A 124 11.32 6.60 5.43
N THR A 125 11.13 7.91 5.59
CA THR A 125 11.88 8.77 6.53
C THR A 125 11.22 8.87 7.90
N GLY A 126 10.10 8.18 8.14
CA GLY A 126 9.36 8.20 9.41
C GLY A 126 8.34 9.34 9.55
N ARG A 127 8.44 10.46 8.78
CA ARG A 127 7.36 11.46 8.70
C ARG A 127 6.37 11.05 7.61
N PRO A 128 5.07 10.95 7.92
CA PRO A 128 4.04 10.70 6.92
C PRO A 128 4.08 11.76 5.81
N LYS A 129 3.74 11.34 4.58
CA LYS A 129 3.67 12.22 3.41
C LYS A 129 2.28 12.14 2.81
N CYS A 130 1.74 13.27 2.36
CA CYS A 130 0.48 13.35 1.64
C CYS A 130 0.76 13.34 0.14
N VAL A 131 0.51 12.22 -0.51
CA VAL A 131 0.67 12.03 -1.96
C VAL A 131 -0.56 12.54 -2.68
N ILE A 132 -0.41 13.39 -3.70
CA ILE A 132 -1.50 13.98 -4.47
C ILE A 132 -1.58 13.31 -5.83
N GLN A 133 -2.74 12.73 -6.16
CA GLN A 133 -3.04 12.11 -7.45
C GLN A 133 -4.09 12.89 -8.22
N THR A 134 -3.96 12.93 -9.55
CA THR A 134 -4.99 13.47 -10.44
C THR A 134 -6.09 12.44 -10.69
N GLU A 135 -7.26 12.89 -11.13
CA GLU A 135 -8.33 11.99 -11.58
C GLU A 135 -7.89 11.17 -12.80
N ASP A 136 -7.15 11.77 -13.74
CA ASP A 136 -6.63 11.09 -14.93
C ASP A 136 -5.68 9.95 -14.57
N ALA A 137 -4.80 10.16 -13.57
CA ALA A 137 -3.90 9.12 -13.07
C ALA A 137 -4.67 7.94 -12.45
N LEU A 138 -5.71 8.23 -11.64
CA LEU A 138 -6.58 7.22 -11.04
C LEU A 138 -7.36 6.45 -12.11
N ARG A 139 -7.93 7.14 -13.08
CA ARG A 139 -8.66 6.53 -14.22
C ARG A 139 -7.74 5.67 -15.08
N TYR A 140 -6.53 6.16 -15.38
CA TYR A 140 -5.53 5.38 -16.12
C TYR A 140 -5.18 4.09 -15.39
N ALA A 141 -4.80 4.14 -14.11
CA ALA A 141 -4.43 2.97 -13.34
C ALA A 141 -5.59 1.97 -13.21
N GLY A 142 -6.81 2.46 -12.97
CA GLY A 142 -8.02 1.63 -12.94
C GLY A 142 -8.31 0.97 -14.29
N ARG A 143 -8.23 1.71 -15.41
CA ARG A 143 -8.43 1.17 -16.76
C ARG A 143 -7.39 0.12 -17.11
N ALA A 144 -6.11 0.43 -16.87
CA ALA A 144 -5.03 -0.50 -17.14
C ALA A 144 -5.18 -1.83 -16.35
N THR A 145 -5.66 -1.76 -15.11
CA THR A 145 -5.98 -2.95 -14.31
C THR A 145 -7.17 -3.72 -14.88
N ILE A 146 -8.25 -3.04 -15.28
CA ILE A 146 -9.41 -3.66 -15.92
C ILE A 146 -8.98 -4.47 -17.15
N ASP A 147 -8.18 -3.85 -18.00
CA ASP A 147 -7.71 -4.45 -19.26
C ASP A 147 -6.73 -5.60 -18.99
N ALA A 148 -5.77 -5.43 -18.07
CA ALA A 148 -4.77 -6.45 -17.74
C ALA A 148 -5.37 -7.70 -17.09
N VAL A 149 -6.39 -7.55 -16.24
CA VAL A 149 -7.07 -8.65 -15.55
C VAL A 149 -8.20 -9.26 -16.42
N GLY A 150 -8.68 -8.52 -17.41
CA GLY A 150 -9.83 -8.92 -18.25
C GLY A 150 -11.15 -8.79 -17.51
N LEU A 151 -11.35 -7.70 -16.75
CA LEU A 151 -12.62 -7.44 -16.06
C LEU A 151 -13.67 -6.93 -17.05
N HIS A 152 -14.93 -7.28 -16.79
CA HIS A 152 -16.04 -6.93 -17.64
C HIS A 152 -16.98 -5.91 -16.99
N PRO A 153 -17.72 -5.12 -17.78
CA PRO A 153 -18.78 -4.26 -17.27
C PRO A 153 -19.73 -5.01 -16.34
N GLY A 154 -19.99 -4.46 -15.16
CA GLY A 154 -20.84 -5.05 -14.14
C GLY A 154 -20.15 -6.02 -13.17
N ASP A 155 -18.89 -6.37 -13.38
CA ASP A 155 -18.12 -7.20 -12.45
C ASP A 155 -18.05 -6.55 -11.06
N ALA A 156 -18.28 -7.35 -10.01
CA ALA A 156 -18.14 -6.91 -8.63
C ALA A 156 -16.67 -6.86 -8.21
N VAL A 157 -16.28 -5.85 -7.46
CA VAL A 157 -14.91 -5.60 -7.01
C VAL A 157 -14.83 -5.57 -5.49
N GLY A 158 -13.88 -6.32 -4.92
CA GLY A 158 -13.60 -6.32 -3.49
C GLY A 158 -12.76 -5.13 -3.05
N ALA A 159 -13.33 -4.23 -2.25
CA ALA A 159 -12.64 -3.11 -1.61
C ALA A 159 -12.31 -3.48 -0.16
N LEU A 160 -11.34 -4.36 0.03
CA LEU A 160 -11.00 -4.94 1.34
C LEU A 160 -9.82 -4.23 2.00
N VAL A 161 -8.91 -3.64 1.20
CA VAL A 161 -7.81 -2.80 1.71
C VAL A 161 -8.38 -1.46 2.18
N PRO A 162 -7.87 -0.88 3.30
CA PRO A 162 -8.39 0.37 3.84
C PRO A 162 -8.43 1.52 2.83
N LEU A 163 -9.60 2.14 2.64
CA LEU A 163 -9.83 3.27 1.72
C LEU A 163 -9.09 4.57 2.12
N SER A 164 -8.23 4.50 3.10
CA SER A 164 -7.34 5.60 3.51
C SER A 164 -6.04 5.68 2.69
N SER A 165 -5.88 4.85 1.65
CA SER A 165 -4.71 4.87 0.75
C SER A 165 -5.10 5.23 -0.68
N ALA A 166 -4.19 5.86 -1.44
CA ALA A 166 -4.41 6.21 -2.84
C ALA A 166 -4.75 4.99 -3.70
N ALA A 167 -4.04 3.87 -3.48
CA ALA A 167 -4.30 2.61 -4.19
C ALA A 167 -5.72 2.06 -3.89
N ALA A 168 -6.15 2.09 -2.62
CA ALA A 168 -7.49 1.62 -2.26
C ALA A 168 -8.60 2.51 -2.84
N ILE A 169 -8.41 3.82 -2.87
CA ILE A 169 -9.33 4.73 -3.56
C ILE A 169 -9.38 4.42 -5.06
N CYS A 170 -8.22 4.28 -5.70
CA CYS A 170 -8.14 3.95 -7.12
C CYS A 170 -8.85 2.62 -7.44
N PHE A 171 -8.41 1.55 -6.80
CA PHE A 171 -8.80 0.19 -7.16
C PHE A 171 -10.07 -0.28 -6.45
N GLY A 172 -10.37 0.23 -5.26
CA GLY A 172 -11.58 -0.12 -4.50
C GLY A 172 -12.78 0.76 -4.78
N MET A 173 -12.60 1.98 -5.32
CA MET A 173 -13.71 2.92 -5.55
C MET A 173 -13.80 3.39 -7.02
N TYR A 174 -12.71 3.89 -7.62
CA TYR A 174 -12.75 4.34 -9.02
C TYR A 174 -12.96 3.17 -9.99
N LEU A 175 -12.21 2.08 -9.82
CA LEU A 175 -12.27 0.92 -10.72
C LEU A 175 -13.69 0.31 -10.79
N PRO A 176 -14.36 -0.07 -9.67
CA PRO A 176 -15.74 -0.59 -9.76
C PRO A 176 -16.72 0.45 -10.32
N THR A 177 -16.52 1.74 -10.09
CA THR A 177 -17.35 2.80 -10.69
C THR A 177 -17.20 2.83 -12.21
N MET A 178 -15.97 2.66 -12.73
CA MET A 178 -15.70 2.59 -14.16
C MET A 178 -16.29 1.34 -14.82
N LEU A 179 -16.39 0.21 -14.08
CA LEU A 179 -17.03 -1.01 -14.53
C LEU A 179 -18.58 -0.93 -14.48
N GLY A 180 -19.13 0.05 -13.77
CA GLY A 180 -20.58 0.06 -13.44
C GLY A 180 -20.96 -1.15 -12.57
N GLY A 181 -19.99 -1.74 -11.87
CA GLY A 181 -20.13 -2.92 -11.02
C GLY A 181 -20.34 -2.56 -9.55
N ALA A 182 -20.57 -3.61 -8.74
CA ALA A 182 -20.70 -3.44 -7.30
C ALA A 182 -19.32 -3.30 -6.64
N MET A 183 -19.23 -2.35 -5.69
CA MET A 183 -18.15 -2.29 -4.72
C MET A 183 -18.54 -3.12 -3.49
N VAL A 184 -17.78 -4.18 -3.22
CA VAL A 184 -17.96 -5.06 -2.06
C VAL A 184 -16.93 -4.69 -1.00
N ALA A 185 -17.35 -4.03 0.05
CA ALA A 185 -16.46 -3.49 1.08
C ALA A 185 -16.59 -4.25 2.40
N LEU A 186 -15.49 -4.31 3.14
CA LEU A 186 -15.43 -4.88 4.48
C LEU A 186 -14.89 -3.81 5.45
N GLU A 187 -15.72 -3.36 6.38
CA GLU A 187 -15.39 -2.26 7.30
C GLU A 187 -14.26 -2.63 8.26
N ARG A 188 -14.22 -3.88 8.71
CA ARG A 188 -13.15 -4.42 9.57
C ARG A 188 -12.65 -5.73 9.01
N TRP A 189 -11.35 -5.83 8.81
CA TRP A 189 -10.74 -7.05 8.31
C TRP A 189 -10.99 -8.23 9.26
N LYS A 190 -11.63 -9.26 8.73
CA LYS A 190 -11.79 -10.59 9.31
C LYS A 190 -11.75 -11.59 8.17
N PRO A 191 -10.79 -12.50 8.13
CA PRO A 191 -10.61 -13.44 7.02
C PRO A 191 -11.88 -14.25 6.70
N GLU A 192 -12.60 -14.72 7.73
CA GLU A 192 -13.83 -15.53 7.56
C GLU A 192 -14.94 -14.71 6.87
N THR A 193 -15.10 -13.46 7.31
CA THR A 193 -16.08 -12.55 6.71
C THR A 193 -15.67 -12.17 5.27
N ALA A 194 -14.37 -11.98 5.03
CA ALA A 194 -13.84 -11.68 3.70
C ALA A 194 -14.11 -12.83 2.71
N VAL A 195 -13.78 -14.08 3.08
CA VAL A 195 -14.06 -15.26 2.24
C VAL A 195 -15.55 -15.36 1.93
N ALA A 196 -16.42 -15.23 2.95
CA ALA A 196 -17.87 -15.28 2.75
C ALA A 196 -18.36 -14.18 1.80
N LEU A 197 -17.91 -12.91 2.00
CA LEU A 197 -18.30 -11.80 1.13
C LEU A 197 -17.81 -11.99 -0.32
N LEU A 198 -16.56 -12.36 -0.51
CA LEU A 198 -15.98 -12.57 -1.84
C LEU A 198 -16.75 -13.66 -2.60
N ARG A 199 -17.08 -14.77 -1.92
CA ARG A 199 -17.86 -15.88 -2.48
C ARG A 199 -19.31 -15.46 -2.77
N ASP A 200 -20.03 -14.99 -1.74
CA ASP A 200 -21.49 -14.77 -1.79
C ASP A 200 -21.87 -13.63 -2.73
N GLN A 201 -21.00 -12.60 -2.84
CA GLN A 201 -21.16 -11.49 -3.78
C GLN A 201 -20.52 -11.78 -5.15
N ARG A 202 -19.96 -12.97 -5.37
CA ARG A 202 -19.33 -13.40 -6.63
C ARG A 202 -18.31 -12.35 -7.12
N VAL A 203 -17.45 -11.88 -6.21
CA VAL A 203 -16.46 -10.85 -6.52
C VAL A 203 -15.51 -11.34 -7.62
N ALA A 204 -15.41 -10.58 -8.70
CA ALA A 204 -14.59 -10.95 -9.85
C ALA A 204 -13.11 -10.62 -9.65
N TRP A 205 -12.81 -9.61 -8.84
CA TRP A 205 -11.45 -9.19 -8.58
C TRP A 205 -11.33 -8.43 -7.24
N THR A 206 -10.18 -8.57 -6.61
CA THR A 206 -9.77 -7.76 -5.45
C THR A 206 -8.27 -7.53 -5.44
N MET A 207 -7.83 -6.46 -4.78
CA MET A 207 -6.42 -6.21 -4.47
C MET A 207 -6.21 -6.42 -2.97
N LEU A 208 -5.19 -7.20 -2.61
CA LEU A 208 -4.82 -7.46 -1.23
C LEU A 208 -3.32 -7.23 -0.99
N VAL A 209 -2.96 -7.02 0.28
CA VAL A 209 -1.58 -7.15 0.72
C VAL A 209 -1.26 -8.63 1.00
N PRO A 210 0.02 -9.06 0.95
CA PRO A 210 0.38 -10.48 1.08
C PRO A 210 -0.17 -11.16 2.33
N THR A 211 -0.11 -10.49 3.47
CA THR A 211 -0.63 -11.02 4.74
C THR A 211 -2.13 -11.29 4.70
N MET A 212 -2.92 -10.40 4.07
CA MET A 212 -4.36 -10.59 3.93
C MET A 212 -4.66 -11.77 3.00
N ALA A 213 -3.97 -11.89 1.86
CA ALA A 213 -4.15 -13.00 0.94
C ALA A 213 -3.85 -14.36 1.61
N LEU A 214 -2.76 -14.45 2.37
CA LEU A 214 -2.40 -15.66 3.10
C LEU A 214 -3.38 -15.96 4.24
N GLN A 215 -3.91 -14.98 4.94
CA GLN A 215 -4.91 -15.19 5.99
C GLN A 215 -6.22 -15.80 5.46
N LEU A 216 -6.60 -15.55 4.20
CA LEU A 216 -7.76 -16.19 3.60
C LEU A 216 -7.61 -17.72 3.53
N THR A 217 -6.39 -18.22 3.36
CA THR A 217 -6.13 -19.66 3.30
C THR A 217 -6.27 -20.38 4.64
N LEU A 218 -6.24 -19.63 5.74
CA LEU A 218 -6.39 -20.19 7.10
C LEU A 218 -7.86 -20.36 7.52
N VAL A 219 -8.80 -19.89 6.70
CA VAL A 219 -10.23 -19.98 6.99
C VAL A 219 -10.75 -21.38 6.67
N ASP A 220 -11.46 -21.98 7.63
CA ASP A 220 -12.12 -23.26 7.42
C ASP A 220 -13.16 -23.16 6.29
N GLY A 221 -13.11 -24.08 5.32
CA GLY A 221 -13.99 -24.08 4.16
C GLY A 221 -13.67 -23.00 3.12
N ALA A 222 -12.43 -22.48 3.11
CA ALA A 222 -11.97 -21.57 2.07
C ALA A 222 -11.57 -22.29 0.77
N GLU A 223 -11.44 -23.62 0.81
CA GLU A 223 -11.11 -24.45 -0.37
C GLU A 223 -12.15 -24.25 -1.47
N GLY A 224 -11.69 -23.80 -2.65
CA GLY A 224 -12.54 -23.53 -3.81
C GLY A 224 -13.55 -22.40 -3.59
N ALA A 225 -13.42 -21.59 -2.55
CA ALA A 225 -14.41 -20.55 -2.25
C ALA A 225 -14.42 -19.40 -3.26
N LEU A 226 -13.32 -19.20 -3.99
CA LEU A 226 -13.14 -18.03 -4.87
C LEU A 226 -13.17 -18.37 -6.37
N THR A 227 -13.77 -19.48 -6.76
CA THR A 227 -13.91 -19.94 -8.16
C THR A 227 -14.58 -18.92 -9.10
N ALA A 228 -15.38 -17.98 -8.56
CA ALA A 228 -16.00 -16.92 -9.36
C ALA A 228 -15.03 -15.75 -9.63
N MET A 229 -13.89 -15.71 -8.94
CA MET A 229 -12.90 -14.63 -9.06
C MET A 229 -12.00 -14.87 -10.28
N ARG A 230 -11.85 -13.86 -11.14
CA ARG A 230 -10.95 -13.94 -12.30
C ARG A 230 -9.50 -13.88 -11.90
N ALA A 231 -9.20 -12.99 -10.97
CA ALA A 231 -7.87 -12.88 -10.37
C ALA A 231 -7.93 -12.10 -9.05
N MET A 232 -6.90 -12.34 -8.22
CA MET A 232 -6.59 -11.56 -7.04
C MET A 232 -5.21 -10.96 -7.25
N THR A 233 -5.10 -9.63 -7.24
CA THR A 233 -3.78 -8.98 -7.25
C THR A 233 -3.24 -8.87 -5.83
N VAL A 234 -1.97 -9.22 -5.65
CA VAL A 234 -1.28 -9.18 -4.37
C VAL A 234 -0.04 -8.30 -4.48
N GLY A 235 0.06 -7.28 -3.65
CA GLY A 235 1.18 -6.33 -3.74
C GLY A 235 1.39 -5.49 -2.48
N GLY A 236 2.41 -4.65 -2.53
CA GLY A 236 2.71 -3.69 -1.45
C GLY A 236 3.49 -4.25 -0.27
N GLY A 237 4.10 -5.42 -0.40
CA GLY A 237 5.00 -6.03 0.57
C GLY A 237 5.78 -7.20 0.00
N PRO A 238 6.80 -7.72 0.71
CA PRO A 238 7.54 -8.92 0.32
C PRO A 238 6.60 -10.12 0.19
N MET A 239 6.88 -10.99 -0.78
CA MET A 239 6.04 -12.15 -1.09
C MET A 239 6.88 -13.39 -1.31
N ASN A 240 6.48 -14.49 -0.67
CA ASN A 240 7.03 -15.81 -0.92
C ASN A 240 6.24 -16.47 -2.07
N GLN A 241 6.92 -16.79 -3.17
CA GLN A 241 6.30 -17.38 -4.36
C GLN A 241 5.59 -18.70 -4.05
N LYS A 242 6.19 -19.56 -3.23
CA LYS A 242 5.57 -20.84 -2.84
C LYS A 242 4.29 -20.61 -2.03
N ALA A 243 4.32 -19.70 -1.04
CA ALA A 243 3.14 -19.40 -0.24
C ALA A 243 1.99 -18.83 -1.08
N LEU A 244 2.30 -18.00 -2.09
CA LEU A 244 1.31 -17.50 -3.05
C LEU A 244 0.75 -18.62 -3.92
N HIS A 245 1.60 -19.55 -4.38
CA HIS A 245 1.16 -20.71 -5.16
C HIS A 245 0.24 -21.62 -4.34
N ASP A 246 0.61 -21.93 -3.10
CA ASP A 246 -0.20 -22.73 -2.20
C ASP A 246 -1.57 -22.04 -1.93
N ALA A 247 -1.58 -20.70 -1.80
CA ALA A 247 -2.80 -19.93 -1.65
C ALA A 247 -3.68 -19.95 -2.92
N GLU A 248 -3.08 -19.81 -4.10
CA GLU A 248 -3.75 -19.91 -5.39
C GLU A 248 -4.49 -21.25 -5.53
N VAL A 249 -3.79 -22.34 -5.24
CA VAL A 249 -4.36 -23.70 -5.31
C VAL A 249 -5.48 -23.88 -4.28
N LYS A 250 -5.27 -23.45 -3.03
CA LYS A 250 -6.26 -23.64 -1.97
C LYS A 250 -7.53 -22.84 -2.20
N LEU A 251 -7.42 -21.59 -2.64
CA LEU A 251 -8.57 -20.70 -2.86
C LEU A 251 -9.26 -20.92 -4.22
N ASP A 252 -8.65 -21.69 -5.12
CA ASP A 252 -9.08 -21.93 -6.50
C ASP A 252 -9.33 -20.60 -7.24
N THR A 253 -8.30 -19.74 -7.27
CA THR A 253 -8.35 -18.45 -7.98
C THR A 253 -6.96 -18.09 -8.49
N THR A 254 -6.87 -17.25 -9.52
CA THR A 254 -5.60 -16.82 -10.10
C THR A 254 -4.99 -15.68 -9.26
N LEU A 255 -3.76 -15.85 -8.76
CA LEU A 255 -3.04 -14.79 -8.08
C LEU A 255 -2.08 -14.09 -9.03
N LEU A 256 -2.02 -12.75 -8.92
CA LEU A 256 -1.13 -11.89 -9.69
C LEU A 256 -0.28 -11.07 -8.73
N ARG A 257 1.01 -11.29 -8.75
CA ARG A 257 1.95 -10.48 -7.98
C ARG A 257 2.17 -9.16 -8.70
N VAL A 258 1.98 -8.02 -8.02
CA VAL A 258 2.04 -6.69 -8.62
C VAL A 258 2.96 -5.76 -7.85
N PHE A 259 3.53 -4.80 -8.55
CA PHE A 259 4.27 -3.70 -7.93
C PHE A 259 3.67 -2.36 -8.33
N GLY A 260 3.60 -1.47 -7.34
CA GLY A 260 3.15 -0.09 -7.47
C GLY A 260 3.38 0.68 -6.19
N MET A 261 3.35 1.98 -6.29
CA MET A 261 3.53 2.90 -5.17
C MET A 261 2.49 4.03 -5.23
N SER A 262 2.28 4.73 -4.13
CA SER A 262 1.31 5.84 -4.10
C SER A 262 1.67 6.96 -5.06
N GLU A 263 2.96 7.12 -5.35
CA GLU A 263 3.53 8.10 -6.26
C GLU A 263 3.38 7.72 -7.75
N CYS A 264 3.16 6.41 -8.04
CA CYS A 264 2.88 5.91 -9.38
C CYS A 264 2.00 4.66 -9.26
N LEU A 265 0.69 4.82 -9.42
CA LEU A 265 -0.29 3.78 -9.12
C LEU A 265 -0.26 2.67 -10.16
N GLY A 266 -0.20 1.42 -9.67
CA GLY A 266 -0.42 0.23 -10.47
C GLY A 266 0.47 0.15 -11.71
N HIS A 267 1.76 0.35 -11.58
CA HIS A 267 2.59 0.47 -12.79
C HIS A 267 3.11 -0.84 -13.38
N THR A 268 3.03 -1.97 -12.67
CA THR A 268 3.32 -3.29 -13.26
C THR A 268 2.32 -4.35 -12.81
N THR A 269 1.97 -5.28 -13.68
CA THR A 269 1.17 -6.46 -13.37
C THR A 269 1.44 -7.58 -14.39
N PRO A 270 1.41 -8.86 -13.99
CA PRO A 270 1.35 -9.97 -14.94
C PRO A 270 -0.08 -10.12 -15.48
N SER A 271 -0.22 -10.87 -16.59
CA SER A 271 -1.52 -11.31 -17.10
C SER A 271 -1.98 -12.56 -16.37
N PRO A 272 -3.29 -12.78 -16.17
CA PRO A 272 -3.82 -14.08 -15.72
C PRO A 272 -3.43 -15.26 -16.61
N SER A 273 -3.10 -15.01 -17.88
CA SER A 273 -2.65 -16.03 -18.85
C SER A 273 -1.14 -16.29 -18.84
N ASP A 274 -0.37 -15.51 -18.10
CA ASP A 274 1.07 -15.78 -17.94
C ASP A 274 1.30 -17.07 -17.13
N ASP A 275 2.44 -17.72 -17.36
CA ASP A 275 2.85 -18.88 -16.57
C ASP A 275 2.97 -18.54 -15.08
N VAL A 276 2.83 -19.55 -14.21
CA VAL A 276 2.92 -19.42 -12.75
C VAL A 276 4.22 -18.75 -12.31
N GLU A 277 5.33 -19.06 -12.97
CA GLU A 277 6.64 -18.45 -12.70
C GLU A 277 6.61 -16.93 -12.90
N VAL A 278 5.98 -16.44 -13.96
CA VAL A 278 5.83 -15.00 -14.23
C VAL A 278 4.82 -14.37 -13.27
N ARG A 279 3.66 -15.02 -13.04
CA ARG A 279 2.59 -14.46 -12.20
C ARG A 279 2.96 -14.33 -10.74
N LEU A 280 3.69 -15.30 -10.19
CA LEU A 280 4.00 -15.38 -8.76
C LEU A 280 5.47 -15.12 -8.42
N GLY A 281 6.39 -15.32 -9.40
CA GLY A 281 7.83 -15.11 -9.23
C GLY A 281 8.32 -13.72 -9.67
N ARG A 282 7.50 -12.97 -10.43
CA ARG A 282 7.82 -11.62 -10.93
C ARG A 282 6.69 -10.65 -10.62
N ASP A 283 6.97 -9.36 -10.71
CA ASP A 283 5.99 -8.29 -10.43
C ASP A 283 5.27 -7.81 -11.70
N GLY A 284 5.39 -8.55 -12.81
CA GLY A 284 4.70 -8.32 -14.06
C GLY A 284 5.36 -7.30 -14.99
N ARG A 285 4.64 -6.92 -16.06
CA ARG A 285 5.08 -5.94 -17.06
C ARG A 285 4.47 -4.58 -16.81
N PRO A 286 5.14 -3.49 -17.24
CA PRO A 286 4.57 -2.15 -17.15
C PRO A 286 3.22 -2.05 -17.86
N PHE A 287 2.30 -1.27 -17.32
CA PHE A 287 1.06 -0.93 -18.00
C PHE A 287 1.35 -0.14 -19.28
N PRO A 288 0.48 -0.23 -20.32
CA PRO A 288 0.63 0.52 -21.55
C PRO A 288 0.76 2.03 -21.28
N GLY A 289 1.87 2.64 -21.75
CA GLY A 289 2.21 4.05 -21.52
C GLY A 289 2.99 4.31 -20.22
N THR A 290 3.20 3.31 -19.38
CA THR A 290 4.18 3.34 -18.29
C THR A 290 5.50 2.78 -18.79
N GLU A 291 6.59 3.47 -18.51
CA GLU A 291 7.94 3.06 -18.83
C GLU A 291 8.73 2.83 -17.54
N VAL A 292 9.48 1.74 -17.51
CA VAL A 292 10.40 1.40 -16.42
C VAL A 292 11.78 1.16 -16.97
N ARG A 293 12.79 1.51 -16.21
CA ARG A 293 14.18 1.15 -16.50
C ARG A 293 14.95 0.90 -15.22
N VAL A 294 16.02 0.14 -15.34
CA VAL A 294 16.96 -0.10 -14.26
C VAL A 294 18.27 0.57 -14.59
N VAL A 295 18.85 1.28 -13.62
CA VAL A 295 20.10 2.03 -13.80
C VAL A 295 21.13 1.66 -12.74
N ASP A 296 22.43 1.85 -13.10
CA ASP A 296 23.52 1.75 -12.16
C ASP A 296 23.65 3.00 -11.24
N GLU A 297 24.68 3.05 -10.41
CA GLU A 297 24.96 4.18 -9.52
C GLU A 297 25.30 5.49 -10.25
N PHE A 298 25.67 5.41 -11.54
CA PHE A 298 26.00 6.57 -12.40
C PHE A 298 24.78 7.02 -13.24
N GLY A 299 23.66 6.28 -13.17
CA GLY A 299 22.45 6.55 -13.95
C GLY A 299 22.48 5.95 -15.37
N THR A 300 23.45 5.06 -15.66
CA THR A 300 23.50 4.32 -16.93
C THR A 300 22.43 3.22 -16.93
N VAL A 301 21.65 3.13 -18.01
CA VAL A 301 20.67 2.06 -18.18
C VAL A 301 21.37 0.71 -18.30
N LEU A 302 20.93 -0.23 -17.49
CA LEU A 302 21.46 -1.60 -17.45
C LEU A 302 20.76 -2.50 -18.46
N GLU A 303 21.45 -3.56 -18.89
CA GLU A 303 20.89 -4.59 -19.77
C GLU A 303 19.89 -5.49 -19.02
N PRO A 304 18.96 -6.15 -19.74
CA PRO A 304 18.07 -7.12 -19.13
C PRO A 304 18.84 -8.20 -18.34
N GLY A 305 18.34 -8.56 -17.16
CA GLY A 305 18.96 -9.50 -16.24
C GLY A 305 19.87 -8.86 -15.19
N GLU A 306 20.27 -7.61 -15.36
CA GLU A 306 21.13 -6.91 -14.40
C GLU A 306 20.30 -6.25 -13.27
N LEU A 307 20.85 -6.24 -12.06
CA LEU A 307 20.24 -5.67 -10.86
C LEU A 307 20.69 -4.22 -10.67
N GLY A 308 19.75 -3.29 -10.59
CA GLY A 308 20.04 -1.87 -10.31
C GLY A 308 18.86 -1.10 -9.73
N SER A 309 18.95 0.21 -9.75
CA SER A 309 17.95 1.14 -9.23
C SER A 309 16.78 1.29 -10.21
N LEU A 310 15.55 1.04 -9.75
CA LEU A 310 14.35 1.15 -10.57
C LEU A 310 13.90 2.60 -10.72
N GLN A 311 13.68 3.00 -11.95
CA GLN A 311 13.08 4.29 -12.32
C GLN A 311 11.80 4.08 -13.12
N VAL A 312 10.82 4.96 -12.93
CA VAL A 312 9.51 4.89 -13.58
C VAL A 312 9.08 6.25 -14.12
N ARG A 313 8.40 6.27 -15.25
CA ARG A 313 7.61 7.40 -15.73
C ARG A 313 6.31 6.89 -16.37
N GLY A 314 5.24 7.68 -16.31
CA GLY A 314 3.99 7.26 -16.92
C GLY A 314 2.79 8.10 -16.48
N PRO A 315 1.60 7.80 -17.03
CA PRO A 315 0.40 8.60 -16.82
C PRO A 315 -0.13 8.60 -15.37
N SER A 316 0.30 7.64 -14.54
CA SER A 316 -0.09 7.57 -13.12
C SER A 316 0.93 8.19 -12.16
N LEU A 317 1.92 8.92 -12.70
CA LEU A 317 2.85 9.66 -11.86
C LEU A 317 2.10 10.78 -11.12
N PHE A 318 2.37 10.91 -9.81
CA PHE A 318 1.67 11.84 -8.94
C PHE A 318 2.01 13.32 -9.22
N VAL A 319 1.15 14.22 -8.75
CA VAL A 319 1.39 15.68 -8.85
C VAL A 319 2.57 16.10 -7.97
N GLY A 320 2.68 15.48 -6.80
CA GLY A 320 3.69 15.80 -5.80
C GLY A 320 3.21 15.47 -4.37
N TYR A 321 4.03 15.86 -3.41
CA TYR A 321 3.66 15.80 -2.00
C TYR A 321 3.08 17.12 -1.53
N ALA A 322 1.98 17.08 -0.77
CA ALA A 322 1.51 18.28 -0.10
C ALA A 322 2.53 18.76 0.93
N ARG A 323 2.83 20.05 0.93
CA ARG A 323 3.65 20.75 1.91
C ARG A 323 3.11 22.15 2.08
N GLU A 324 2.80 22.53 3.32
CA GLU A 324 2.34 23.89 3.66
C GLU A 324 1.24 24.43 2.73
N GLY A 325 0.32 23.54 2.31
CA GLY A 325 -0.83 23.87 1.48
C GLY A 325 -0.58 23.95 -0.02
N VAL A 326 0.59 23.54 -0.51
CA VAL A 326 0.92 23.47 -1.94
C VAL A 326 1.57 22.12 -2.30
N PRO A 327 1.52 21.69 -3.57
CA PRO A 327 2.21 20.49 -4.01
C PRO A 327 3.70 20.80 -4.24
N VAL A 328 4.57 19.97 -3.67
CA VAL A 328 5.98 19.89 -4.03
C VAL A 328 6.12 18.84 -5.12
N ALA A 329 6.48 19.26 -6.32
CA ALA A 329 6.60 18.37 -7.47
C ALA A 329 7.62 17.23 -7.22
N PRO A 330 7.44 16.06 -7.86
CA PRO A 330 8.40 14.97 -7.75
C PRO A 330 9.75 15.36 -8.33
N GLU A 331 10.82 14.88 -7.71
CA GLU A 331 12.16 14.98 -8.27
C GLU A 331 12.30 13.92 -9.38
N VAL A 332 12.11 14.35 -10.63
CA VAL A 332 12.33 13.53 -11.81
C VAL A 332 13.64 13.94 -12.50
N ASN A 333 14.28 13.00 -13.19
CA ASN A 333 15.47 13.32 -13.97
C ASN A 333 15.11 14.10 -15.27
N ALA A 334 16.11 14.48 -16.07
CA ALA A 334 15.89 15.25 -17.30
C ALA A 334 14.99 14.55 -18.34
N GLU A 335 14.85 13.24 -18.26
CA GLU A 335 13.99 12.43 -19.13
C GLU A 335 12.59 12.18 -18.54
N GLY A 336 12.29 12.73 -17.36
CA GLY A 336 11.01 12.60 -16.68
C GLY A 336 10.83 11.33 -15.85
N PHE A 337 11.90 10.57 -15.57
CA PHE A 337 11.83 9.39 -14.72
C PHE A 337 11.95 9.74 -13.23
N LEU A 338 11.06 9.18 -12.43
CA LEU A 338 11.11 9.16 -10.97
C LEU A 338 11.95 7.98 -10.49
N ALA A 339 12.90 8.21 -9.59
CA ALA A 339 13.56 7.14 -8.85
C ALA A 339 12.60 6.57 -7.79
N THR A 340 12.33 5.26 -7.85
CA THR A 340 11.38 4.62 -6.92
C THR A 340 11.97 4.37 -5.53
N GLY A 341 13.31 4.30 -5.45
CA GLY A 341 14.05 3.85 -4.27
C GLY A 341 13.99 2.34 -4.07
N ASP A 342 13.54 1.60 -5.10
CA ASP A 342 13.53 0.14 -5.12
C ASP A 342 14.60 -0.36 -6.09
N ARG A 343 15.16 -1.54 -5.79
CA ARG A 343 16.08 -2.27 -6.68
C ARG A 343 15.29 -3.33 -7.44
N ALA A 344 15.58 -3.47 -8.74
CA ALA A 344 14.85 -4.39 -9.60
C ALA A 344 15.75 -5.00 -10.68
N VAL A 345 15.22 -6.07 -11.27
CA VAL A 345 15.73 -6.67 -12.50
C VAL A 345 14.61 -6.59 -13.55
N ILE A 346 14.92 -6.15 -14.76
CA ILE A 346 14.04 -6.28 -15.93
C ILE A 346 14.51 -7.52 -16.71
N HIS A 347 13.58 -8.42 -17.01
CA HIS A 347 13.86 -9.64 -17.76
C HIS A 347 13.74 -9.42 -19.28
N ASP A 348 14.25 -10.35 -20.10
CA ASP A 348 14.22 -10.27 -21.57
C ASP A 348 12.80 -10.11 -22.14
N ASP A 349 11.78 -10.62 -21.44
CA ASP A 349 10.37 -10.49 -21.83
C ASP A 349 9.72 -9.19 -21.35
N GLY A 350 10.49 -8.26 -20.78
CA GLY A 350 10.05 -6.99 -20.24
C GLY A 350 9.36 -7.07 -18.86
N SER A 351 9.25 -8.25 -18.26
CA SER A 351 8.73 -8.37 -16.90
C SER A 351 9.76 -7.88 -15.86
N VAL A 352 9.26 -7.34 -14.76
CA VAL A 352 10.06 -6.75 -13.68
C VAL A 352 10.05 -7.68 -12.47
N SER A 353 11.18 -7.81 -11.79
CA SER A 353 11.27 -8.42 -10.46
C SER A 353 11.84 -7.40 -9.48
N ILE A 354 11.04 -7.01 -8.49
CA ILE A 354 11.52 -6.18 -7.39
C ILE A 354 12.37 -7.05 -6.46
N ARG A 355 13.57 -6.57 -6.14
CA ARG A 355 14.55 -7.26 -5.32
C ARG A 355 14.78 -6.61 -3.96
N GLY A 356 14.07 -5.52 -3.67
CA GLY A 356 14.09 -4.83 -2.39
C GLY A 356 14.23 -3.33 -2.52
N ARG A 357 14.51 -2.66 -1.40
CA ARG A 357 14.72 -1.22 -1.37
C ARG A 357 16.20 -0.88 -1.28
N GLU A 358 16.60 0.22 -1.89
CA GLU A 358 17.97 0.74 -1.82
C GLU A 358 18.42 1.02 -0.37
N LYS A 359 17.47 1.34 0.50
CA LYS A 359 17.70 1.66 1.92
C LYS A 359 17.55 0.46 2.86
N ASP A 360 17.07 -0.68 2.37
CA ASP A 360 16.91 -1.90 3.18
C ASP A 360 18.22 -2.69 3.22
N LEU A 361 19.27 -2.04 3.75
CA LEU A 361 20.59 -2.61 3.94
C LEU A 361 20.93 -2.62 5.42
N ILE A 362 21.61 -3.67 5.87
CA ILE A 362 22.28 -3.72 7.18
C ILE A 362 23.76 -3.44 6.95
N ILE A 363 24.27 -2.41 7.60
CA ILE A 363 25.67 -2.01 7.46
C ILE A 363 26.49 -2.64 8.60
N ARG A 364 27.00 -3.84 8.34
CA ARG A 364 27.75 -4.64 9.31
C ARG A 364 29.25 -4.56 9.07
N GLY A 365 29.97 -3.84 9.93
CA GLY A 365 31.43 -3.73 9.82
C GLY A 365 31.90 -3.20 8.46
N GLY A 366 31.16 -2.23 7.88
CA GLY A 366 31.44 -1.67 6.56
C GLY A 366 30.98 -2.51 5.37
N ARG A 367 30.31 -3.66 5.60
CA ARG A 367 29.71 -4.47 4.55
C ARG A 367 28.21 -4.24 4.49
N ASN A 368 27.69 -4.04 3.30
CA ASN A 368 26.27 -3.96 3.02
C ASN A 368 25.67 -5.36 2.91
N ILE A 369 24.67 -5.67 3.73
CA ILE A 369 23.88 -6.89 3.70
C ILE A 369 22.48 -6.51 3.25
N ASP A 370 22.05 -7.03 2.09
CA ASP A 370 20.70 -6.80 1.59
C ASP A 370 19.72 -7.65 2.42
N ILE A 371 18.79 -6.96 3.08
CA ILE A 371 17.78 -7.59 3.95
C ILE A 371 16.93 -8.59 3.16
N ASN A 372 16.55 -8.23 1.93
CA ASN A 372 15.64 -9.07 1.13
C ASN A 372 16.33 -10.36 0.64
N GLU A 373 17.63 -10.31 0.42
CA GLU A 373 18.43 -11.48 0.06
C GLU A 373 18.48 -12.48 1.23
N VAL A 374 18.65 -11.98 2.44
CA VAL A 374 18.61 -12.81 3.66
C VAL A 374 17.19 -13.35 3.90
N GLU A 375 16.17 -12.52 3.75
CA GLU A 375 14.75 -12.94 3.87
C GLU A 375 14.41 -14.02 2.85
N GLY A 376 14.84 -13.86 1.60
CA GLY A 376 14.64 -14.86 0.55
C GLY A 376 15.26 -16.22 0.89
N ALA A 377 16.48 -16.22 1.41
CA ALA A 377 17.18 -17.45 1.83
C ALA A 377 16.48 -18.11 3.03
N LEU A 378 16.01 -17.33 4.00
CA LEU A 378 15.28 -17.84 5.16
C LEU A 378 13.88 -18.35 4.79
N ALA A 379 13.17 -17.66 3.91
CA ALA A 379 11.84 -18.05 3.46
C ALA A 379 11.84 -19.37 2.66
N ALA A 380 12.99 -19.78 2.10
CA ALA A 380 13.15 -21.06 1.43
C ALA A 380 13.26 -22.26 2.41
N ILE A 381 13.49 -22.00 3.71
CA ILE A 381 13.61 -23.06 4.73
C ILE A 381 12.22 -23.67 4.99
N PRO A 382 12.07 -25.01 4.90
CA PRO A 382 10.81 -25.68 5.19
C PRO A 382 10.26 -25.31 6.57
N GLY A 383 8.97 -25.02 6.65
CA GLY A 383 8.29 -24.65 7.90
C GLY A 383 8.34 -23.15 8.23
N ILE A 384 9.08 -22.31 7.51
CA ILE A 384 9.03 -20.86 7.65
C ILE A 384 7.90 -20.30 6.76
N HIS A 385 6.92 -19.66 7.39
CA HIS A 385 5.80 -19.00 6.69
C HIS A 385 6.06 -17.54 6.42
N GLN A 386 6.62 -16.84 7.42
CA GLN A 386 6.95 -15.42 7.31
C GLN A 386 8.29 -15.14 7.96
N VAL A 387 9.01 -14.18 7.40
CA VAL A 387 10.29 -13.72 7.93
C VAL A 387 10.39 -12.21 7.80
N CYS A 388 11.00 -11.59 8.80
CA CYS A 388 11.39 -10.18 8.77
C CYS A 388 12.82 -10.07 9.28
N VAL A 389 13.72 -9.63 8.42
CA VAL A 389 15.12 -9.35 8.77
C VAL A 389 15.28 -7.87 9.06
N VAL A 390 15.94 -7.56 10.17
CA VAL A 390 16.12 -6.18 10.63
C VAL A 390 17.52 -5.97 11.21
N PRO A 391 18.04 -4.74 11.17
CA PRO A 391 19.26 -4.40 11.88
C PRO A 391 19.02 -4.34 13.40
N VAL A 392 20.01 -4.78 14.17
CA VAL A 392 20.15 -4.53 15.60
C VAL A 392 21.41 -3.73 15.81
N PRO A 393 21.37 -2.61 16.53
CA PRO A 393 22.57 -1.80 16.80
C PRO A 393 23.67 -2.61 17.51
N ASP A 394 24.93 -2.42 17.10
CA ASP A 394 26.10 -3.05 17.70
C ASP A 394 27.22 -1.99 17.85
N PRO A 395 27.82 -1.86 19.03
CA PRO A 395 28.82 -0.81 19.29
C PRO A 395 30.12 -0.97 18.52
N VAL A 396 30.43 -2.16 18.00
CA VAL A 396 31.67 -2.47 17.27
C VAL A 396 31.44 -2.56 15.77
N LEU A 397 30.37 -3.22 15.36
CA LEU A 397 30.07 -3.49 13.93
C LEU A 397 29.11 -2.46 13.32
N GLY A 398 28.55 -1.54 14.11
CA GLY A 398 27.50 -0.63 13.71
C GLY A 398 26.14 -1.30 13.80
N GLU A 399 25.95 -2.34 12.98
CA GLU A 399 24.73 -3.13 12.95
C GLU A 399 25.02 -4.63 12.86
N ARG A 400 24.09 -5.45 13.38
CA ARG A 400 24.06 -6.90 13.24
C ARG A 400 22.72 -7.36 12.69
N THR A 401 22.71 -8.52 12.04
CA THR A 401 21.51 -9.06 11.38
C THR A 401 20.68 -9.88 12.35
N ALA A 402 19.42 -9.47 12.56
CA ALA A 402 18.43 -10.25 13.30
C ALA A 402 17.29 -10.69 12.39
N ALA A 403 16.75 -11.88 12.62
CA ALA A 403 15.60 -12.42 11.92
C ALA A 403 14.47 -12.74 12.91
N LEU A 404 13.29 -12.16 12.68
CA LEU A 404 12.04 -12.58 13.28
C LEU A 404 11.34 -13.53 12.32
N VAL A 405 10.97 -14.73 12.79
CA VAL A 405 10.39 -15.79 11.96
C VAL A 405 9.05 -16.26 12.52
N VAL A 406 8.09 -16.48 11.62
CA VAL A 406 6.85 -17.21 11.92
C VAL A 406 6.98 -18.58 11.30
N SER A 407 6.96 -19.62 12.10
CA SER A 407 7.13 -21.02 11.65
C SER A 407 5.95 -21.88 12.05
N GLU A 408 5.72 -22.96 11.31
CA GLU A 408 4.80 -24.02 11.65
C GLU A 408 5.49 -25.05 12.57
N GLY A 409 4.82 -25.48 13.63
CA GLY A 409 5.35 -26.45 14.58
C GLY A 409 6.32 -25.86 15.58
N GLU A 410 7.40 -26.61 15.87
CA GLU A 410 8.42 -26.18 16.85
C GLU A 410 9.22 -24.98 16.35
N PRO A 411 9.58 -24.03 17.24
CA PRO A 411 10.39 -22.87 16.89
C PRO A 411 11.76 -23.28 16.31
N LEU A 412 12.09 -22.78 15.12
CA LEU A 412 13.40 -23.00 14.52
C LEU A 412 14.49 -22.22 15.26
N GLY A 413 15.51 -22.91 15.70
CA GLY A 413 16.67 -22.34 16.39
C GLY A 413 17.72 -21.80 15.41
N LEU A 414 18.62 -20.92 15.92
CA LEU A 414 19.70 -20.32 15.13
C LEU A 414 20.58 -21.36 14.45
N ASP A 415 20.94 -22.45 15.14
CA ASP A 415 21.81 -23.49 14.59
C ASP A 415 21.13 -24.30 13.48
N GLU A 416 19.84 -24.45 13.54
CA GLU A 416 19.06 -25.11 12.49
C GLU A 416 18.99 -24.25 11.23
N ILE A 417 18.70 -22.97 11.39
CA ILE A 417 18.73 -21.99 10.31
C ILE A 417 20.11 -21.95 9.65
N ARG A 418 21.18 -21.92 10.44
CA ARG A 418 22.56 -21.95 9.92
C ARG A 418 22.86 -23.20 9.09
N ARG A 419 22.39 -24.38 9.52
CA ARG A 419 22.54 -25.61 8.74
C ARG A 419 21.84 -25.54 7.38
N HIS A 420 20.65 -24.95 7.32
CA HIS A 420 19.93 -24.76 6.07
C HIS A 420 20.62 -23.74 5.15
N LEU A 421 21.12 -22.63 5.69
CA LEU A 421 21.85 -21.63 4.91
C LEU A 421 23.20 -22.19 4.40
N GLU A 422 23.87 -23.03 5.18
CA GLU A 422 25.10 -23.71 4.74
C GLU A 422 24.82 -24.73 3.63
N ALA A 423 23.74 -25.48 3.73
CA ALA A 423 23.32 -26.43 2.70
C ALA A 423 22.90 -25.74 1.38
N ALA A 424 22.40 -24.49 1.47
CA ALA A 424 22.08 -23.65 0.33
C ALA A 424 23.26 -22.85 -0.22
N ASP A 425 24.48 -23.06 0.30
CA ASP A 425 25.72 -22.31 -0.04
C ASP A 425 25.53 -20.77 0.08
N PHE A 426 24.69 -20.35 1.02
CA PHE A 426 24.42 -18.93 1.25
C PHE A 426 25.60 -18.27 1.98
N PRO A 427 26.07 -17.06 1.55
CA PRO A 427 27.29 -16.46 2.09
C PRO A 427 27.25 -16.23 3.60
N LYS A 428 28.21 -16.78 4.35
CA LYS A 428 28.25 -16.76 5.83
C LYS A 428 28.20 -15.35 6.45
N PHE A 429 28.76 -14.35 5.78
CA PHE A 429 28.75 -12.98 6.29
C PHE A 429 27.38 -12.31 6.29
N LYS A 430 26.41 -12.88 5.53
CA LYS A 430 25.01 -12.43 5.46
C LYS A 430 24.09 -13.18 6.43
N TRP A 431 24.58 -14.22 7.10
CA TRP A 431 23.75 -15.02 8.00
C TRP A 431 23.23 -14.18 9.17
N PRO A 432 21.99 -14.40 9.60
CA PRO A 432 21.50 -13.77 10.82
C PRO A 432 22.30 -14.22 12.02
N GLU A 433 22.64 -13.28 12.88
CA GLU A 433 23.36 -13.53 14.14
C GLU A 433 22.37 -13.78 15.28
N PHE A 434 21.14 -13.26 15.10
CA PHE A 434 20.05 -13.43 16.03
C PHE A 434 18.81 -13.95 15.29
N VAL A 435 18.10 -14.88 15.92
CA VAL A 435 16.83 -15.43 15.40
C VAL A 435 15.83 -15.52 16.53
N ARG A 436 14.60 -15.09 16.30
CA ARG A 436 13.48 -15.22 17.22
C ARG A 436 12.23 -15.69 16.48
N SER A 437 11.69 -16.82 16.93
CA SER A 437 10.34 -17.21 16.51
C SER A 437 9.30 -16.35 17.23
N VAL A 438 8.34 -15.85 16.45
CA VAL A 438 7.21 -15.04 16.90
C VAL A 438 5.91 -15.62 16.36
N SER A 439 4.81 -15.43 17.06
CA SER A 439 3.48 -15.89 16.60
C SER A 439 2.95 -15.06 15.43
N VAL A 440 3.34 -13.79 15.34
CA VAL A 440 2.96 -12.84 14.29
C VAL A 440 4.04 -11.80 14.14
N LEU A 441 4.35 -11.40 12.90
CA LEU A 441 5.24 -10.27 12.64
C LEU A 441 4.52 -8.96 12.91
N PRO A 442 5.22 -7.91 13.37
CA PRO A 442 4.65 -6.58 13.50
C PRO A 442 4.05 -6.10 12.18
N GLN A 443 2.84 -5.56 12.25
CA GLN A 443 2.09 -5.08 11.09
C GLN A 443 1.67 -3.64 11.25
N SER A 444 1.71 -2.90 10.15
CA SER A 444 1.13 -1.55 10.08
C SER A 444 -0.40 -1.63 10.15
N ARG A 445 -1.05 -0.48 10.35
CA ARG A 445 -2.52 -0.36 10.41
C ARG A 445 -3.25 -0.80 9.13
N VAL A 446 -2.52 -0.91 8.02
CA VAL A 446 -3.02 -1.39 6.73
C VAL A 446 -2.64 -2.84 6.44
N GLY A 447 -2.19 -3.58 7.46
CA GLY A 447 -1.82 -4.99 7.35
C GLY A 447 -0.49 -5.28 6.67
N LYS A 448 0.29 -4.25 6.31
CA LYS A 448 1.64 -4.43 5.76
C LYS A 448 2.64 -4.72 6.88
N LEU A 449 3.72 -5.44 6.55
CA LEU A 449 4.84 -5.66 7.45
C LEU A 449 5.38 -4.31 7.98
N ASP A 450 5.46 -4.17 9.29
CA ASP A 450 6.06 -3.02 9.96
C ASP A 450 7.51 -3.31 10.35
N ARG A 451 8.45 -3.08 9.43
CA ARG A 451 9.88 -3.28 9.68
C ARG A 451 10.42 -2.44 10.83
N LYS A 452 9.88 -1.23 11.02
CA LYS A 452 10.31 -0.36 12.11
C LYS A 452 9.88 -0.93 13.46
N GLY A 453 8.64 -1.39 13.58
CA GLY A 453 8.17 -2.12 14.75
C GLY A 453 8.94 -3.42 14.97
N ALA A 454 9.28 -4.14 13.91
CA ALA A 454 10.11 -5.35 13.97
C ALA A 454 11.55 -5.06 14.43
N ALA A 455 12.16 -3.97 13.97
CA ALA A 455 13.49 -3.55 14.42
C ALA A 455 13.49 -3.13 15.89
N SER A 456 12.46 -2.40 16.33
CA SER A 456 12.28 -2.05 17.74
C SER A 456 12.14 -3.29 18.62
N LEU A 457 11.31 -4.25 18.20
CA LEU A 457 11.13 -5.53 18.90
C LEU A 457 12.46 -6.33 18.95
N ALA A 458 13.19 -6.39 17.84
CA ALA A 458 14.48 -7.09 17.79
C ALA A 458 15.52 -6.39 18.69
N ALA A 459 15.57 -5.07 18.70
CA ALA A 459 16.46 -4.32 19.59
C ALA A 459 16.12 -4.54 21.07
N GLU A 460 14.83 -4.65 21.42
CA GLU A 460 14.40 -4.98 22.79
C GLU A 460 14.80 -6.41 23.19
N ILE A 461 14.75 -7.36 22.26
CA ILE A 461 15.07 -8.77 22.52
C ILE A 461 16.58 -9.06 22.53
N PHE A 462 17.35 -8.39 21.66
CA PHE A 462 18.75 -8.71 21.37
C PHE A 462 19.73 -7.56 21.60
N GLY A 463 19.23 -6.35 21.85
CA GLY A 463 20.07 -5.20 22.19
C GLY A 463 20.40 -5.24 23.68
N ASP A 464 21.65 -5.51 24.01
CA ASP A 464 22.24 -5.34 25.36
C ASP A 464 22.96 -3.99 25.45
#